data_9f15d3e718c5c4d59c337191b937f14e
#
_entry.id   9f15d3e718c5c4d59c337191b937f14e
#
_cell.length_a   1.000
_cell.length_b   1.000
_cell.length_c   1.000
_cell.angle_alpha   90.00
_cell.angle_beta   90.00
_cell.angle_gamma   90.00
#
_symmetry.space_group_name_H-M   'P 1'
#
loop_
_entity.id
_entity.type
_entity.pdbx_description
1 polymer ?
#
loop_
_entity_poly.entity_id
_entity_poly.type
_entity_poly.pdbx_seq_one_letter_code
_entity_poly.pdbx_strand_id
1 'polypeptide(L)'
;MDLMKRSSYFYELPHELIAQTPPQKRDASRLLCLDRKSGFVEHSVFSEIINKLDPGDCLVINDTRVIPARLFGTAEGHTGKIETVLLSRVSRAGGECWQCLTRPGKKTKPGTKIVYSDELSGTVTDVLDGGIRVIRFEYDGIFNEILDRIGIMPLPPYITEKLADKERYQTVYARTDGSAAAPTAGLHFTPELLEAIKEKGVDIVRVLLHVGLGTFRPVKEDDLTNHVMHSEHIEVTPEAAQRINAAHARGGR
;
A
#
# COMPACT_ATOMS: atom_id res chain seq x y z
N MET A 1 0.45 11.14 -30.39
CA MET A 1 1.07 10.84 -29.06
C MET A 1 1.25 9.34 -29.01
N ASP A 2 2.48 8.87 -28.80
CA ASP A 2 2.76 7.41 -28.66
C ASP A 2 2.55 7.02 -27.20
N LEU A 3 1.41 6.40 -26.89
CA LEU A 3 1.03 6.00 -25.54
C LEU A 3 1.92 4.89 -24.95
N MET A 4 2.79 4.27 -25.74
CA MET A 4 3.74 3.28 -25.25
C MET A 4 5.05 3.90 -24.77
N LYS A 5 5.25 5.20 -24.96
CA LYS A 5 6.44 5.90 -24.46
C LYS A 5 6.19 6.54 -23.09
N ARG A 6 7.11 6.31 -22.15
CA ARG A 6 7.09 6.93 -20.83
C ARG A 6 7.04 8.46 -20.92
N SER A 7 7.75 9.08 -21.89
CA SER A 7 7.75 10.52 -22.11
C SER A 7 6.36 11.10 -22.43
N SER A 8 5.42 10.30 -22.94
CA SER A 8 4.05 10.73 -23.20
C SER A 8 3.23 11.05 -21.95
N TYR A 9 3.71 10.61 -20.78
CA TYR A 9 3.07 10.82 -19.47
C TYR A 9 3.86 11.81 -18.61
N PHE A 10 4.93 12.38 -19.16
CA PHE A 10 5.73 13.37 -18.43
C PHE A 10 5.01 14.71 -18.38
N TYR A 11 4.99 15.30 -17.21
CA TYR A 11 4.64 16.70 -16.99
C TYR A 11 5.47 17.26 -15.83
N GLU A 12 5.64 18.56 -15.80
CA GLU A 12 6.31 19.23 -14.68
C GLU A 12 5.35 19.28 -13.49
N LEU A 13 5.75 18.67 -12.40
CA LEU A 13 5.05 18.72 -11.12
C LEU A 13 5.91 19.49 -10.11
N PRO A 14 5.59 20.78 -9.82
CA PRO A 14 6.28 21.54 -8.80
C PRO A 14 6.18 20.86 -7.44
N HIS A 15 7.30 20.79 -6.72
CA HIS A 15 7.37 20.05 -5.46
C HIS A 15 6.41 20.62 -4.39
N GLU A 16 6.18 21.92 -4.39
CA GLU A 16 5.24 22.62 -3.51
C GLU A 16 3.78 22.24 -3.71
N LEU A 17 3.43 21.63 -4.85
CA LEU A 17 2.09 21.12 -5.11
C LEU A 17 1.86 19.72 -4.55
N ILE A 18 2.89 19.07 -4.01
CA ILE A 18 2.78 17.78 -3.34
C ILE A 18 2.52 18.02 -1.86
N ALA A 19 1.28 17.82 -1.43
CA ALA A 19 0.91 17.95 -0.01
C ALA A 19 1.72 16.96 0.85
N GLN A 20 2.37 17.47 1.89
CA GLN A 20 3.19 16.67 2.80
C GLN A 20 2.40 16.15 4.01
N THR A 21 1.29 16.79 4.34
CA THR A 21 0.42 16.43 5.45
C THR A 21 -1.01 16.24 4.97
N PRO A 22 -1.75 15.25 5.50
CA PRO A 22 -3.15 15.06 5.15
C PRO A 22 -4.02 16.18 5.76
N PRO A 23 -5.20 16.49 5.17
CA PRO A 23 -6.14 17.42 5.77
C PRO A 23 -6.63 16.91 7.12
N GLN A 24 -7.07 17.82 8.00
CA GLN A 24 -7.53 17.46 9.35
C GLN A 24 -8.68 16.44 9.31
N LYS A 25 -9.68 16.67 8.46
CA LYS A 25 -10.74 15.71 8.18
C LYS A 25 -10.42 14.93 6.91
N ARG A 26 -10.62 13.61 6.91
CA ARG A 26 -10.32 12.74 5.76
C ARG A 26 -11.11 13.12 4.52
N ASP A 27 -12.39 13.38 4.66
CA ASP A 27 -13.35 13.67 3.60
C ASP A 27 -13.34 15.14 3.13
N ALA A 28 -12.51 16.00 3.76
CA ALA A 28 -12.30 17.38 3.32
C ALA A 28 -11.28 17.51 2.17
N SER A 29 -10.71 16.42 1.68
CA SER A 29 -9.81 16.43 0.53
C SER A 29 -10.54 16.90 -0.72
N ARG A 30 -9.82 17.57 -1.62
CA ARG A 30 -10.35 17.95 -2.94
C ARG A 30 -10.64 16.70 -3.77
N LEU A 31 -11.75 16.74 -4.50
CA LEU A 31 -12.17 15.72 -5.45
C LEU A 31 -12.23 16.32 -6.85
N LEU A 32 -11.57 15.69 -7.81
CA LEU A 32 -11.70 16.00 -9.23
C LEU A 32 -12.55 14.91 -9.89
N CYS A 33 -13.65 15.32 -10.51
CA CYS A 33 -14.51 14.43 -11.28
C CYS A 33 -14.31 14.68 -12.76
N LEU A 34 -13.92 13.64 -13.51
CA LEU A 34 -13.71 13.69 -14.95
C LEU A 34 -14.80 12.89 -15.67
N ASP A 35 -15.59 13.57 -16.48
CA ASP A 35 -16.49 12.90 -17.44
C ASP A 35 -15.67 12.39 -18.64
N ARG A 36 -15.61 11.07 -18.81
CA ARG A 36 -14.80 10.43 -19.83
C ARG A 36 -15.28 10.67 -21.27
N LYS A 37 -16.55 11.00 -21.45
CA LYS A 37 -17.13 11.21 -22.80
C LYS A 37 -16.92 12.64 -23.27
N SER A 38 -17.23 13.61 -22.42
CA SER A 38 -17.13 15.04 -22.76
C SER A 38 -15.75 15.64 -22.46
N GLY A 39 -14.94 15.01 -21.60
CA GLY A 39 -13.71 15.58 -21.06
C GLY A 39 -13.96 16.69 -20.01
N PHE A 40 -15.21 16.91 -19.61
CA PHE A 40 -15.55 17.91 -18.60
C PHE A 40 -14.93 17.55 -17.24
N VAL A 41 -14.33 18.56 -16.60
CA VAL A 41 -13.72 18.44 -15.28
C VAL A 41 -14.52 19.27 -14.28
N GLU A 42 -15.00 18.63 -13.23
CA GLU A 42 -15.66 19.25 -12.09
C GLU A 42 -14.74 19.18 -10.86
N HIS A 43 -14.60 20.27 -10.13
CA HIS A 43 -13.88 20.30 -8.86
C HIS A 43 -14.86 20.30 -7.69
N SER A 44 -14.63 19.41 -6.73
CA SER A 44 -15.50 19.19 -5.57
C SER A 44 -14.65 18.86 -4.33
N VAL A 45 -15.28 18.40 -3.27
CA VAL A 45 -14.67 17.83 -2.07
C VAL A 45 -15.06 16.35 -1.92
N PHE A 46 -14.23 15.56 -1.26
CA PHE A 46 -14.44 14.12 -1.21
C PHE A 46 -15.74 13.71 -0.52
N SER A 47 -16.21 14.48 0.46
CA SER A 47 -17.53 14.25 1.08
C SER A 47 -18.70 14.18 0.08
N GLU A 48 -18.56 14.84 -1.07
CA GLU A 48 -19.58 14.82 -2.15
C GLU A 48 -19.54 13.55 -3.01
N ILE A 49 -18.63 12.59 -2.75
CA ILE A 49 -18.56 11.32 -3.49
C ILE A 49 -19.90 10.57 -3.45
N ILE A 50 -20.66 10.73 -2.37
CA ILE A 50 -21.99 10.13 -2.20
C ILE A 50 -22.96 10.56 -3.32
N ASN A 51 -22.80 11.75 -3.89
CA ASN A 51 -23.65 12.27 -4.98
C ASN A 51 -23.28 11.66 -6.35
N LYS A 52 -22.16 10.94 -6.42
CA LYS A 52 -21.73 10.23 -7.64
C LYS A 52 -22.12 8.75 -7.63
N LEU A 53 -22.75 8.28 -6.56
CA LEU A 53 -23.22 6.91 -6.37
C LEU A 53 -24.74 6.87 -6.39
N ASP A 54 -25.31 5.84 -6.99
CA ASP A 54 -26.75 5.63 -7.07
C ASP A 54 -27.19 4.43 -6.22
N PRO A 55 -28.45 4.40 -5.72
CA PRO A 55 -29.00 3.22 -5.07
C PRO A 55 -28.87 1.99 -5.97
N GLY A 56 -28.33 0.90 -5.44
CA GLY A 56 -28.08 -0.33 -6.19
C GLY A 56 -26.65 -0.46 -6.74
N ASP A 57 -25.84 0.61 -6.69
CA ASP A 57 -24.41 0.53 -6.97
C ASP A 57 -23.67 -0.33 -5.92
N CYS A 58 -22.45 -0.77 -6.26
CA CYS A 58 -21.57 -1.52 -5.37
C CYS A 58 -20.22 -0.81 -5.22
N LEU A 59 -19.94 -0.32 -4.03
CA LEU A 59 -18.64 0.25 -3.68
C LEU A 59 -17.72 -0.85 -3.18
N VAL A 60 -16.75 -1.25 -4.00
CA VAL A 60 -15.73 -2.24 -3.62
C VAL A 60 -14.58 -1.55 -2.91
N ILE A 61 -14.26 -1.99 -1.69
CA ILE A 61 -13.21 -1.43 -0.86
C ILE A 61 -12.15 -2.49 -0.53
N ASN A 62 -10.89 -2.07 -0.47
CA ASN A 62 -9.76 -2.91 -0.09
C ASN A 62 -9.49 -2.80 1.41
N ASP A 63 -9.75 -3.84 2.18
CA ASP A 63 -9.64 -3.85 3.65
C ASP A 63 -8.27 -4.29 4.18
N THR A 64 -7.26 -4.25 3.33
CA THR A 64 -5.86 -4.46 3.76
C THR A 64 -5.43 -3.43 4.80
N ARG A 65 -4.59 -3.87 5.74
CA ARG A 65 -3.95 -3.03 6.74
C ARG A 65 -2.44 -2.96 6.47
N VAL A 66 -1.91 -1.76 6.48
CA VAL A 66 -0.47 -1.53 6.30
C VAL A 66 0.26 -1.90 7.58
N ILE A 67 1.31 -2.72 7.44
CA ILE A 67 2.21 -3.04 8.54
C ILE A 67 3.37 -2.03 8.58
N PRO A 68 3.98 -1.76 9.75
CA PRO A 68 5.19 -0.95 9.86
C PRO A 68 6.40 -1.68 9.27
N ALA A 69 6.37 -1.88 7.95
CA ALA A 69 7.24 -2.78 7.21
C ALA A 69 8.69 -2.30 7.08
N ARG A 70 9.01 -1.06 7.48
CA ARG A 70 10.35 -0.49 7.37
C ARG A 70 11.09 -0.61 8.69
N LEU A 71 12.16 -1.40 8.69
CA LEU A 71 13.01 -1.67 9.84
C LEU A 71 14.41 -1.09 9.62
N PHE A 72 15.04 -0.70 10.71
CA PHE A 72 16.44 -0.28 10.71
C PHE A 72 17.23 -1.14 11.71
N GLY A 73 18.32 -1.71 11.23
CA GLY A 73 19.21 -2.54 12.04
C GLY A 73 20.68 -2.36 11.68
N THR A 74 21.52 -3.16 12.27
CA THR A 74 22.95 -3.24 11.99
C THR A 74 23.34 -4.70 11.76
N ALA A 75 24.26 -4.94 10.81
CA ALA A 75 24.82 -6.29 10.69
C ALA A 75 25.67 -6.61 11.93
N GLU A 76 25.58 -7.84 12.41
CA GLU A 76 26.34 -8.29 13.57
C GLU A 76 27.85 -8.04 13.35
N GLY A 77 28.51 -7.44 14.34
CA GLY A 77 29.93 -7.05 14.26
C GLY A 77 30.24 -5.81 13.41
N HIS A 78 29.21 -5.08 12.93
CA HIS A 78 29.37 -3.87 12.13
C HIS A 78 28.60 -2.69 12.71
N THR A 79 28.98 -1.45 12.34
CA THR A 79 28.32 -0.22 12.81
C THR A 79 27.43 0.44 11.77
N GLY A 80 27.39 -0.09 10.56
CA GLY A 80 26.66 0.54 9.45
C GLY A 80 25.16 0.24 9.49
N LYS A 81 24.31 1.28 9.45
CA LYS A 81 22.86 1.15 9.39
C LYS A 81 22.42 0.39 8.14
N ILE A 82 21.51 -0.55 8.31
CA ILE A 82 20.83 -1.30 7.26
C ILE A 82 19.35 -1.00 7.37
N GLU A 83 18.78 -0.51 6.28
CA GLU A 83 17.35 -0.42 6.10
C GLU A 83 16.84 -1.73 5.50
N THR A 84 15.81 -2.29 6.09
CA THR A 84 15.09 -3.47 5.60
C THR A 84 13.62 -3.11 5.44
N VAL A 85 13.06 -3.42 4.28
CA VAL A 85 11.62 -3.22 4.05
C VAL A 85 11.00 -4.54 3.68
N LEU A 86 10.04 -4.97 4.48
CA LEU A 86 9.27 -6.20 4.30
C LEU A 86 8.37 -6.06 3.05
N LEU A 87 8.35 -7.08 2.18
CA LEU A 87 7.54 -7.11 0.96
C LEU A 87 6.39 -8.10 1.08
N SER A 88 6.73 -9.36 1.21
CA SER A 88 5.79 -10.46 1.28
C SER A 88 6.31 -11.58 2.15
N ARG A 89 5.39 -12.20 2.89
CA ARG A 89 5.67 -13.38 3.70
C ARG A 89 5.94 -14.58 2.80
N VAL A 90 6.91 -15.40 3.17
CA VAL A 90 7.27 -16.61 2.44
C VAL A 90 7.08 -17.82 3.33
N SER A 91 6.24 -18.77 2.90
CA SER A 91 6.12 -20.06 3.60
C SER A 91 7.38 -20.89 3.37
N ARG A 92 8.24 -20.97 4.40
CA ARG A 92 9.41 -21.86 4.41
C ARG A 92 9.46 -22.61 5.73
N ALA A 93 9.95 -23.87 5.67
CA ALA A 93 10.24 -24.61 6.88
C ALA A 93 11.33 -23.87 7.69
N GLY A 94 11.07 -23.68 9.00
CA GLY A 94 12.07 -23.11 9.92
C GLY A 94 11.83 -21.69 10.42
N GLY A 95 10.61 -21.15 10.28
CA GLY A 95 10.23 -19.90 10.96
C GLY A 95 9.68 -18.81 10.05
N GLU A 96 9.59 -17.61 10.60
CA GLU A 96 9.05 -16.41 9.94
C GLU A 96 10.03 -15.92 8.86
N CYS A 97 9.66 -16.09 7.60
CA CYS A 97 10.48 -15.69 6.46
C CYS A 97 9.77 -14.64 5.62
N TRP A 98 10.51 -13.61 5.19
CA TRP A 98 10.00 -12.55 4.34
C TRP A 98 10.93 -12.25 3.17
N GLN A 99 10.34 -11.97 2.02
CA GLN A 99 11.03 -11.23 0.98
C GLN A 99 11.17 -9.79 1.42
N CYS A 100 12.36 -9.23 1.25
CA CYS A 100 12.71 -7.90 1.75
C CYS A 100 13.54 -7.13 0.72
N LEU A 101 13.40 -5.82 0.71
CA LEU A 101 14.41 -4.93 0.14
C LEU A 101 15.35 -4.48 1.25
N THR A 102 16.66 -4.44 0.95
CA THR A 102 17.66 -3.96 1.91
C THR A 102 18.53 -2.88 1.32
N ARG A 103 18.90 -1.89 2.12
CA ARG A 103 19.82 -0.82 1.75
C ARG A 103 20.86 -0.58 2.85
N PRO A 104 22.17 -0.64 2.55
CA PRO A 104 22.79 -0.94 1.26
C PRO A 104 22.81 -2.46 0.97
N GLY A 105 22.37 -2.85 -0.24
CA GLY A 105 22.27 -4.25 -0.65
C GLY A 105 23.61 -5.00 -0.66
N LYS A 106 24.73 -4.30 -0.88
CA LYS A 106 26.07 -4.93 -0.88
C LYS A 106 26.47 -5.52 0.48
N LYS A 107 25.86 -5.06 1.58
CA LYS A 107 26.13 -5.52 2.95
C LYS A 107 25.20 -6.64 3.43
N THR A 108 24.24 -7.06 2.62
CA THR A 108 23.21 -8.04 2.97
C THR A 108 23.33 -9.27 2.06
N LYS A 109 24.41 -10.01 2.22
CA LYS A 109 24.67 -11.30 1.54
C LYS A 109 24.04 -12.45 2.32
N PRO A 110 23.81 -13.62 1.69
CA PRO A 110 23.40 -14.81 2.44
C PRO A 110 24.34 -15.09 3.62
N GLY A 111 23.75 -15.43 4.77
CA GLY A 111 24.47 -15.61 6.06
C GLY A 111 24.60 -14.33 6.87
N THR A 112 24.32 -13.13 6.34
CA THR A 112 24.38 -11.89 7.13
C THR A 112 23.25 -11.88 8.15
N LYS A 113 23.60 -11.77 9.44
CA LYS A 113 22.67 -11.54 10.54
C LYS A 113 22.53 -10.03 10.77
N ILE A 114 21.30 -9.54 10.81
CA ILE A 114 20.93 -8.13 11.05
C ILE A 114 20.18 -8.07 12.37
N VAL A 115 20.64 -7.24 13.29
CA VAL A 115 19.99 -7.00 14.58
C VAL A 115 19.19 -5.70 14.47
N TYR A 116 17.90 -5.77 14.71
CA TYR A 116 16.97 -4.63 14.66
C TYR A 116 16.65 -4.08 16.04
N SER A 117 16.55 -4.98 17.03
CA SER A 117 16.36 -4.66 18.45
C SER A 117 16.82 -5.86 19.29
N ASP A 118 16.70 -5.74 20.61
CA ASP A 118 16.97 -6.86 21.53
C ASP A 118 15.97 -8.03 21.32
N GLU A 119 14.78 -7.74 20.78
CA GLU A 119 13.69 -8.70 20.56
C GLU A 119 13.64 -9.24 19.12
N LEU A 120 14.33 -8.60 18.15
CA LEU A 120 14.23 -8.95 16.73
C LEU A 120 15.58 -8.95 16.03
N SER A 121 15.91 -10.07 15.44
CA SER A 121 17.00 -10.20 14.48
C SER A 121 16.54 -10.93 13.23
N GLY A 122 17.34 -10.87 12.16
CA GLY A 122 17.01 -11.58 10.92
C GLY A 122 18.28 -12.01 10.19
N THR A 123 18.27 -13.21 9.66
CA THR A 123 19.37 -13.75 8.86
C THR A 123 18.97 -13.79 7.39
N VAL A 124 19.79 -13.19 6.53
CA VAL A 124 19.60 -13.28 5.07
C VAL A 124 19.87 -14.72 4.64
N THR A 125 18.86 -15.39 4.08
CA THR A 125 19.00 -16.77 3.60
C THR A 125 19.28 -16.83 2.11
N ASP A 126 18.70 -15.91 1.32
CA ASP A 126 18.82 -15.90 -0.14
C ASP A 126 18.84 -14.48 -0.70
N VAL A 127 19.35 -14.36 -1.92
CA VAL A 127 19.25 -13.17 -2.77
C VAL A 127 18.59 -13.57 -4.07
N LEU A 128 17.40 -12.99 -4.33
CA LEU A 128 16.62 -13.23 -5.53
C LEU A 128 16.87 -12.15 -6.59
N ASP A 129 16.30 -12.35 -7.77
CA ASP A 129 16.33 -11.37 -8.85
C ASP A 129 15.78 -10.00 -8.40
N GLY A 130 16.24 -8.94 -9.06
CA GLY A 130 15.88 -7.58 -8.66
C GLY A 130 16.45 -7.12 -7.32
N GLY A 131 17.38 -7.90 -6.73
CA GLY A 131 18.03 -7.57 -5.48
C GLY A 131 17.16 -7.79 -4.24
N ILE A 132 16.11 -8.57 -4.34
CA ILE A 132 15.26 -8.98 -3.22
C ILE A 132 16.04 -9.97 -2.33
N ARG A 133 15.93 -9.83 -1.01
CA ARG A 133 16.49 -10.75 -0.02
C ARG A 133 15.37 -11.58 0.57
N VAL A 134 15.65 -12.84 0.85
CA VAL A 134 14.82 -13.61 1.77
C VAL A 134 15.49 -13.54 3.14
N ILE A 135 14.75 -13.05 4.12
CA ILE A 135 15.25 -12.93 5.51
C ILE A 135 14.39 -13.80 6.39
N ARG A 136 15.05 -14.69 7.16
CA ARG A 136 14.43 -15.45 8.22
C ARG A 136 14.59 -14.65 9.52
N PHE A 137 13.48 -14.32 10.15
CA PHE A 137 13.43 -13.57 11.38
C PHE A 137 13.46 -14.51 12.60
N GLU A 138 14.18 -14.06 13.62
CA GLU A 138 14.27 -14.66 14.95
C GLU A 138 13.80 -13.60 15.94
N TYR A 139 12.79 -13.92 16.74
CA TYR A 139 12.15 -12.97 17.65
C TYR A 139 11.59 -13.68 18.89
N ASP A 140 11.39 -12.90 19.97
CA ASP A 140 10.70 -13.36 21.18
C ASP A 140 9.36 -12.60 21.31
N GLY A 141 8.25 -13.35 21.35
CA GLY A 141 6.88 -12.83 21.42
C GLY A 141 6.11 -12.90 20.10
N ILE A 142 5.31 -11.88 19.79
CA ILE A 142 4.46 -11.79 18.59
C ILE A 142 5.09 -10.86 17.57
N PHE A 143 5.39 -11.38 16.38
CA PHE A 143 6.12 -10.66 15.33
C PHE A 143 5.46 -9.32 14.98
N ASN A 144 4.13 -9.29 14.77
CA ASN A 144 3.41 -8.05 14.41
C ASN A 144 3.47 -7.01 15.53
N GLU A 145 3.39 -7.40 16.80
CA GLU A 145 3.52 -6.47 17.93
C GLU A 145 4.93 -5.86 18.01
N ILE A 146 5.95 -6.66 17.69
CA ILE A 146 7.32 -6.14 17.61
C ILE A 146 7.44 -5.14 16.45
N LEU A 147 6.89 -5.46 15.28
CA LEU A 147 6.85 -4.53 14.15
C LEU A 147 6.16 -3.21 14.53
N ASP A 148 5.06 -3.24 15.27
CA ASP A 148 4.36 -2.05 15.73
C ASP A 148 5.21 -1.16 16.64
N ARG A 149 6.09 -1.77 17.46
CA ARG A 149 6.99 -1.03 18.36
C ARG A 149 8.18 -0.40 17.64
N ILE A 150 8.87 -1.16 16.78
CA ILE A 150 10.16 -0.74 16.20
C ILE A 150 10.07 -0.35 14.72
N GLY A 151 9.02 -0.77 14.03
CA GLY A 151 8.82 -0.53 12.61
C GLY A 151 8.31 0.88 12.31
N ILE A 152 8.61 1.33 11.11
CA ILE A 152 8.17 2.61 10.56
C ILE A 152 7.23 2.36 9.38
N MET A 153 6.14 3.13 9.31
CA MET A 153 5.21 3.08 8.17
C MET A 153 5.94 3.45 6.88
N PRO A 154 5.87 2.61 5.84
CA PRO A 154 6.51 2.87 4.56
C PRO A 154 5.68 3.86 3.75
N LEU A 155 5.91 5.15 3.93
CA LEU A 155 5.26 6.20 3.14
C LEU A 155 5.83 6.27 1.72
N PRO A 156 5.05 6.78 0.76
CA PRO A 156 5.54 7.08 -0.58
C PRO A 156 6.79 7.98 -0.55
N PRO A 157 7.76 7.80 -1.47
CA PRO A 157 9.05 8.48 -1.39
C PRO A 157 8.98 10.00 -1.55
N TYR A 158 7.88 10.53 -2.08
CA TYR A 158 7.65 11.98 -2.22
C TYR A 158 7.09 12.62 -0.94
N ILE A 159 6.75 11.83 0.09
CA ILE A 159 6.39 12.30 1.42
C ILE A 159 7.64 12.26 2.28
N THR A 160 8.14 13.43 2.64
CA THR A 160 9.37 13.61 3.43
C THR A 160 9.09 13.94 4.89
N GLU A 161 7.89 14.46 5.17
CA GLU A 161 7.45 14.77 6.52
C GLU A 161 7.16 13.50 7.32
N LYS A 162 7.47 13.56 8.62
CA LYS A 162 7.17 12.47 9.52
C LYS A 162 5.67 12.38 9.77
N LEU A 163 5.13 11.19 9.68
CA LEU A 163 3.75 10.93 10.02
C LEU A 163 3.57 11.03 11.56
N ALA A 164 2.79 12.00 12.02
CA ALA A 164 2.53 12.22 13.44
C ALA A 164 1.63 11.12 14.04
N ASP A 165 0.69 10.63 13.23
CA ASP A 165 -0.26 9.58 13.60
C ASP A 165 -0.23 8.47 12.54
N LYS A 166 0.22 7.28 12.93
CA LYS A 166 0.31 6.10 12.04
C LYS A 166 -1.05 5.71 11.46
N GLU A 167 -2.14 5.89 12.19
CA GLU A 167 -3.50 5.56 11.74
C GLU A 167 -4.00 6.48 10.61
N ARG A 168 -3.35 7.62 10.39
CA ARG A 168 -3.66 8.48 9.22
C ARG A 168 -3.27 7.83 7.89
N TYR A 169 -2.33 6.90 7.90
CA TYR A 169 -1.94 6.10 6.72
C TYR A 169 -2.63 4.72 6.70
N GLN A 170 -3.77 4.60 7.37
CA GLN A 170 -4.69 3.45 7.33
C GLN A 170 -6.07 3.90 6.87
N THR A 171 -6.77 3.05 6.14
CA THR A 171 -8.21 3.27 5.91
C THR A 171 -8.99 3.01 7.20
N VAL A 172 -10.11 3.69 7.38
CA VAL A 172 -10.98 3.50 8.57
C VAL A 172 -11.61 2.09 8.63
N TYR A 173 -11.48 1.33 7.57
CA TYR A 173 -12.01 -0.03 7.44
C TYR A 173 -10.91 -1.10 7.28
N ALA A 174 -9.65 -0.75 7.47
CA ALA A 174 -8.53 -1.69 7.41
C ALA A 174 -8.67 -2.81 8.45
N ARG A 175 -8.43 -4.07 8.06
CA ARG A 175 -8.59 -5.27 8.90
C ARG A 175 -7.42 -6.22 8.86
N THR A 176 -6.98 -6.58 7.64
CA THR A 176 -6.05 -7.69 7.43
C THR A 176 -4.64 -7.18 7.22
N ASP A 177 -3.76 -7.45 8.17
CA ASP A 177 -2.34 -7.06 8.11
C ASP A 177 -1.62 -7.74 6.95
N GLY A 178 -0.68 -7.03 6.32
CA GLY A 178 0.19 -7.61 5.29
C GLY A 178 0.57 -6.67 4.15
N SER A 179 0.00 -5.47 4.09
CA SER A 179 0.30 -4.50 3.04
C SER A 179 1.53 -3.65 3.37
N ALA A 180 2.33 -3.37 2.36
CA ALA A 180 3.44 -2.43 2.47
C ALA A 180 3.04 -0.98 2.09
N ALA A 181 1.86 -0.78 1.49
CA ALA A 181 1.33 0.54 1.15
C ALA A 181 -0.18 0.59 1.37
N ALA A 182 -0.70 1.76 1.71
CA ALA A 182 -2.13 1.96 1.89
C ALA A 182 -2.87 2.03 0.54
N PRO A 183 -4.12 1.55 0.44
CA PRO A 183 -5.01 1.86 -0.67
C PRO A 183 -5.43 3.33 -0.57
N THR A 184 -4.61 4.22 -1.15
CA THR A 184 -4.63 5.67 -0.87
C THR A 184 -5.96 6.34 -1.17
N ALA A 185 -6.71 5.89 -2.18
CA ALA A 185 -8.06 6.37 -2.45
C ALA A 185 -9.02 6.14 -1.26
N GLY A 186 -8.81 5.06 -0.51
CA GLY A 186 -9.60 4.73 0.67
C GLY A 186 -9.32 5.59 1.91
N LEU A 187 -8.19 6.31 1.94
CA LEU A 187 -7.82 7.17 3.08
C LEU A 187 -8.77 8.36 3.29
N HIS A 188 -9.54 8.69 2.28
CA HIS A 188 -10.47 9.83 2.31
C HIS A 188 -11.84 9.50 2.91
N PHE A 189 -12.19 8.21 3.06
CA PHE A 189 -13.45 7.83 3.71
C PHE A 189 -13.39 8.04 5.21
N THR A 190 -14.55 8.42 5.76
CA THR A 190 -14.83 8.41 7.20
C THR A 190 -15.89 7.35 7.49
N PRO A 191 -16.02 6.87 8.75
CA PRO A 191 -17.08 5.95 9.13
C PRO A 191 -18.47 6.50 8.82
N GLU A 192 -18.69 7.80 9.07
CA GLU A 192 -19.96 8.49 8.86
C GLU A 192 -20.33 8.54 7.37
N LEU A 193 -19.35 8.85 6.50
CA LEU A 193 -19.57 8.87 5.05
C LEU A 193 -19.89 7.46 4.51
N LEU A 194 -19.22 6.43 5.00
CA LEU A 194 -19.51 5.05 4.60
C LEU A 194 -20.90 4.61 5.05
N GLU A 195 -21.35 5.01 6.25
CA GLU A 195 -22.71 4.68 6.70
C GLU A 195 -23.76 5.44 5.87
N ALA A 196 -23.55 6.72 5.59
CA ALA A 196 -24.44 7.49 4.71
C ALA A 196 -24.53 6.89 3.29
N ILE A 197 -23.42 6.40 2.72
CA ILE A 197 -23.39 5.70 1.43
C ILE A 197 -24.23 4.42 1.48
N LYS A 198 -24.13 3.66 2.56
CA LYS A 198 -24.89 2.45 2.78
C LYS A 198 -26.39 2.73 2.97
N GLU A 199 -26.74 3.76 3.76
CA GLU A 199 -28.13 4.23 3.93
C GLU A 199 -28.74 4.71 2.62
N LYS A 200 -27.94 5.25 1.69
CA LYS A 200 -28.38 5.60 0.34
C LYS A 200 -28.75 4.37 -0.51
N GLY A 201 -28.44 3.16 -0.06
CA GLY A 201 -28.73 1.91 -0.79
C GLY A 201 -27.58 1.45 -1.70
N VAL A 202 -26.36 1.91 -1.45
CA VAL A 202 -25.14 1.43 -2.11
C VAL A 202 -24.59 0.25 -1.30
N ASP A 203 -24.31 -0.85 -1.97
CA ASP A 203 -23.71 -2.01 -1.32
C ASP A 203 -22.20 -1.79 -1.13
N ILE A 204 -21.68 -2.01 0.08
CA ILE A 204 -20.25 -1.88 0.37
C ILE A 204 -19.64 -3.27 0.53
N VAL A 205 -18.80 -3.67 -0.43
CA VAL A 205 -18.19 -4.98 -0.49
C VAL A 205 -16.69 -4.90 -0.26
N ARG A 206 -16.17 -5.80 0.57
CA ARG A 206 -14.76 -5.86 0.91
C ARG A 206 -14.04 -6.89 0.05
N VAL A 207 -12.87 -6.53 -0.42
CA VAL A 207 -11.88 -7.42 -1.02
C VAL A 207 -10.55 -7.20 -0.31
N LEU A 208 -9.65 -8.17 -0.39
CA LEU A 208 -8.30 -8.04 0.11
C LEU A 208 -7.33 -7.91 -1.07
N LEU A 209 -6.53 -6.86 -1.07
CA LEU A 209 -5.38 -6.69 -1.96
C LEU A 209 -4.21 -6.15 -1.14
N HIS A 210 -3.20 -6.97 -0.92
CA HIS A 210 -1.96 -6.51 -0.28
C HIS A 210 -1.11 -5.74 -1.28
N VAL A 211 -1.09 -4.41 -1.11
CA VAL A 211 -0.32 -3.50 -1.96
C VAL A 211 1.15 -3.60 -1.61
N GLY A 212 1.95 -4.02 -2.58
CA GLY A 212 3.40 -4.16 -2.43
C GLY A 212 4.17 -2.87 -2.67
N LEU A 213 5.45 -2.85 -2.31
CA LEU A 213 6.35 -1.71 -2.58
C LEU A 213 6.65 -1.50 -4.06
N GLY A 214 6.25 -2.42 -4.94
CA GLY A 214 6.32 -2.24 -6.37
C GLY A 214 5.63 -0.96 -6.83
N THR A 215 4.55 -0.59 -6.15
CA THR A 215 3.78 0.65 -6.37
C THR A 215 4.62 1.93 -6.20
N PHE A 216 5.70 1.89 -5.41
CA PHE A 216 6.60 3.04 -5.20
C PHE A 216 7.81 3.03 -6.14
N ARG A 217 7.97 2.01 -6.96
CA ARG A 217 9.09 1.94 -7.91
C ARG A 217 8.73 2.72 -9.17
N PRO A 218 9.53 3.72 -9.56
CA PRO A 218 9.30 4.42 -10.82
C PRO A 218 9.56 3.46 -11.99
N VAL A 219 8.76 3.60 -13.04
CA VAL A 219 9.01 2.94 -14.32
C VAL A 219 10.30 3.48 -14.90
N LYS A 220 11.24 2.60 -15.25
CA LYS A 220 12.56 2.96 -15.78
C LYS A 220 12.64 2.84 -17.30
N GLU A 221 11.88 1.95 -17.86
CA GLU A 221 11.83 1.65 -19.28
C GLU A 221 11.24 2.83 -20.05
N ASP A 222 11.86 3.23 -21.15
CA ASP A 222 11.34 4.27 -22.04
C ASP A 222 10.16 3.76 -22.86
N ASP A 223 10.22 2.50 -23.28
CA ASP A 223 9.11 1.78 -23.90
C ASP A 223 8.38 0.95 -22.82
N LEU A 224 7.13 1.33 -22.54
CA LEU A 224 6.31 0.72 -21.50
C LEU A 224 5.95 -0.75 -21.77
N THR A 225 6.06 -1.21 -23.02
CA THR A 225 5.83 -2.62 -23.36
C THR A 225 6.89 -3.55 -22.75
N ASN A 226 8.06 -3.01 -22.43
CA ASN A 226 9.17 -3.74 -21.80
C ASN A 226 9.10 -3.72 -20.27
N HIS A 227 8.13 -3.00 -19.69
CA HIS A 227 7.99 -2.92 -18.24
C HIS A 227 7.43 -4.22 -17.67
N VAL A 228 8.17 -4.82 -16.74
CA VAL A 228 7.71 -6.02 -16.02
C VAL A 228 6.91 -5.58 -14.79
N MET A 229 5.59 -5.82 -14.86
CA MET A 229 4.70 -5.56 -13.72
C MET A 229 4.99 -6.53 -12.56
N HIS A 230 4.97 -6.00 -11.34
CA HIS A 230 4.99 -6.83 -10.13
C HIS A 230 3.63 -7.49 -9.90
N SER A 231 3.63 -8.58 -9.14
CA SER A 231 2.41 -9.26 -8.70
C SER A 231 2.07 -8.84 -7.27
N GLU A 232 0.77 -8.83 -6.97
CA GLU A 232 0.24 -8.56 -5.64
C GLU A 232 -0.72 -9.68 -5.24
N HIS A 233 -0.83 -9.92 -3.92
CA HIS A 233 -1.74 -10.94 -3.39
C HIS A 233 -3.15 -10.35 -3.31
N ILE A 234 -4.13 -11.06 -3.89
CA ILE A 234 -5.54 -10.69 -3.87
C ILE A 234 -6.40 -11.84 -3.37
N GLU A 235 -7.42 -11.53 -2.57
CA GLU A 235 -8.47 -12.45 -2.18
C GLU A 235 -9.84 -11.81 -2.40
N VAL A 236 -10.70 -12.54 -3.11
CA VAL A 236 -12.12 -12.21 -3.29
C VAL A 236 -12.92 -13.39 -2.79
N THR A 237 -13.66 -13.20 -1.70
CA THR A 237 -14.48 -14.28 -1.15
C THR A 237 -15.66 -14.60 -2.07
N PRO A 238 -16.21 -15.85 -2.05
CA PRO A 238 -17.40 -16.19 -2.82
C PRO A 238 -18.58 -15.25 -2.55
N GLU A 239 -18.77 -14.82 -1.29
CA GLU A 239 -19.80 -13.86 -0.90
C GLU A 239 -19.57 -12.48 -1.57
N ALA A 240 -18.33 -11.96 -1.52
CA ALA A 240 -17.98 -10.70 -2.18
C ALA A 240 -18.27 -10.77 -3.67
N ALA A 241 -17.82 -11.83 -4.34
CA ALA A 241 -18.05 -12.04 -5.77
C ALA A 241 -19.55 -12.10 -6.09
N GLN A 242 -20.35 -12.80 -5.29
CA GLN A 242 -21.80 -12.88 -5.46
C GLN A 242 -22.47 -11.52 -5.36
N ARG A 243 -22.12 -10.71 -4.35
CA ARG A 243 -22.69 -9.37 -4.13
C ARG A 243 -22.32 -8.41 -5.26
N ILE A 244 -21.07 -8.38 -5.71
CA ILE A 244 -20.61 -7.58 -6.86
C ILE A 244 -21.38 -7.96 -8.13
N ASN A 245 -21.47 -9.27 -8.44
CA ASN A 245 -22.18 -9.76 -9.60
C ASN A 245 -23.68 -9.45 -9.53
N ALA A 246 -24.29 -9.54 -8.35
CA ALA A 246 -25.71 -9.21 -8.15
C ALA A 246 -25.98 -7.71 -8.36
N ALA A 247 -25.08 -6.81 -7.94
CA ALA A 247 -25.19 -5.38 -8.22
C ALA A 247 -25.13 -5.12 -9.74
N HIS A 248 -24.16 -5.71 -10.41
CA HIS A 248 -24.02 -5.60 -11.87
C HIS A 248 -25.25 -6.14 -12.62
N ALA A 249 -25.79 -7.30 -12.22
CA ALA A 249 -26.97 -7.91 -12.82
C ALA A 249 -28.24 -7.05 -12.67
N ARG A 250 -28.32 -6.19 -11.63
CA ARG A 250 -29.41 -5.23 -11.42
C ARG A 250 -29.21 -3.92 -12.19
N GLY A 251 -28.13 -3.77 -12.93
CA GLY A 251 -27.80 -2.55 -13.68
C GLY A 251 -27.08 -1.48 -12.85
N GLY A 252 -26.66 -1.79 -11.62
CA GLY A 252 -25.79 -0.97 -10.81
C GLY A 252 -24.33 -1.00 -11.32
N ARG A 253 -23.53 -0.04 -10.86
CA ARG A 253 -22.11 0.11 -11.18
C ARG A 253 -21.24 -0.46 -10.07
#